data_c39603f6b90ba477e6a2b9e60cc1fa0a
#
_entry.id   c39603f6b90ba477e6a2b9e60cc1fa0a
#
_cell.length_a   1.000
_cell.length_b   1.000
_cell.length_c   1.000
_cell.angle_alpha   90.00
_cell.angle_beta   90.00
_cell.angle_gamma   90.00
#
_symmetry.space_group_name_H-M   'P 1'
#
loop_
_entity.id
_entity.type
_entity.pdbx_description
1 polymer ?
#
loop_
_entity_poly.entity_id
_entity_poly.type
_entity_poly.pdbx_seq_one_letter_code
_entity_poly.pdbx_strand_id
1 'polypeptide(L)'
;MKIRFTKMQGCGNDYVYVNGFTEHIPQEKKPEFVRFASDRHFGVGGDGVIFINPSDEADFEMEMYNADGTRAEMCGNGIRCVAKYAHDKGLTDRARFSIISGGKVKYMELTVENGVTKAIRVD
;
A
#
# COMPACT_ATOMS: atom_id res chain seq x y z
N MET A 1 -9.63 13.16 -14.04
CA MET A 1 -8.64 12.96 -12.97
C MET A 1 -7.69 11.85 -13.37
N LYS A 2 -6.41 12.13 -13.34
CA LYS A 2 -5.39 11.10 -13.60
C LYS A 2 -4.78 10.66 -12.29
N ILE A 3 -4.82 9.36 -12.00
CA ILE A 3 -4.21 8.79 -10.81
C ILE A 3 -3.18 7.75 -11.24
N ARG A 4 -1.94 7.96 -10.82
CA ARG A 4 -0.87 6.99 -11.04
C ARG A 4 -0.98 5.91 -9.99
N PHE A 5 -0.73 4.68 -10.40
CA PHE A 5 -0.82 3.53 -9.52
C PHE A 5 0.21 2.48 -9.91
N THR A 6 0.42 1.53 -9.01
CA THR A 6 1.25 0.35 -9.26
C THR A 6 0.46 -0.88 -8.86
N LYS A 7 0.40 -1.87 -9.72
CA LYS A 7 -0.20 -3.16 -9.39
C LYS A 7 0.89 -4.12 -8.98
N MET A 8 0.76 -4.76 -7.82
CA MET A 8 1.74 -5.70 -7.31
C MET A 8 1.10 -7.04 -7.03
N GLN A 9 1.81 -8.09 -7.44
CA GLN A 9 1.46 -9.48 -7.19
C GLN A 9 2.65 -10.14 -6.48
N GLY A 10 2.42 -11.31 -5.91
CA GLY A 10 3.49 -12.10 -5.32
C GLY A 10 3.55 -12.03 -3.79
N CYS A 11 2.70 -11.25 -3.15
CA CYS A 11 2.54 -11.25 -1.70
C CYS A 11 1.25 -11.98 -1.28
N GLY A 12 0.75 -12.87 -2.14
CA GLY A 12 -0.45 -13.65 -1.89
C GLY A 12 -1.74 -13.01 -2.37
N ASN A 13 -1.73 -11.69 -2.58
CA ASN A 13 -2.91 -10.93 -3.02
C ASN A 13 -2.53 -10.01 -4.17
N ASP A 14 -3.54 -9.60 -4.92
CA ASP A 14 -3.41 -8.76 -6.10
C ASP A 14 -4.02 -7.39 -5.80
N TYR A 15 -3.19 -6.43 -5.38
CA TYR A 15 -3.63 -5.09 -5.00
C TYR A 15 -3.12 -4.02 -5.93
N VAL A 16 -3.93 -2.97 -6.07
CA VAL A 16 -3.51 -1.71 -6.70
C VAL A 16 -2.96 -0.79 -5.61
N TYR A 17 -1.78 -0.26 -5.81
CA TYR A 17 -1.10 0.62 -4.85
C TYR A 17 -1.12 2.05 -5.36
N VAL A 18 -1.55 2.97 -4.50
CA VAL A 18 -1.60 4.41 -4.80
C VAL A 18 -0.68 5.14 -3.84
N ASN A 19 0.24 5.93 -4.39
CA ASN A 19 1.14 6.76 -3.61
C ASN A 19 0.41 8.00 -3.13
N GLY A 20 -0.02 8.01 -1.88
CA GLY A 20 -0.75 9.13 -1.28
C GLY A 20 0.07 10.39 -1.04
N PHE A 21 1.41 10.31 -1.25
CA PHE A 21 2.26 11.50 -1.23
C PHE A 21 2.09 12.34 -2.48
N THR A 22 1.77 11.71 -3.61
CA THR A 22 1.67 12.38 -4.91
C THR A 22 0.26 12.39 -5.48
N GLU A 23 -0.57 11.39 -5.15
CA GLU A 23 -1.92 11.28 -5.66
C GLU A 23 -2.91 11.62 -4.55
N HIS A 24 -3.81 12.57 -4.80
CA HIS A 24 -4.74 13.05 -3.79
C HIS A 24 -6.18 12.82 -4.24
N ILE A 25 -6.84 11.86 -3.60
CA ILE A 25 -8.24 11.55 -3.83
C ILE A 25 -9.00 11.97 -2.57
N PRO A 26 -10.08 12.79 -2.69
CA PRO A 26 -10.88 13.14 -1.53
C PRO A 26 -11.34 11.89 -0.79
N GLN A 27 -11.32 11.94 0.54
CA GLN A 27 -11.59 10.77 1.37
C GLN A 27 -12.95 10.15 1.06
N GLU A 28 -13.97 10.98 0.85
CA GLU A 28 -15.33 10.53 0.55
C GLU A 28 -15.46 9.89 -0.83
N LYS A 29 -14.50 10.09 -1.70
CA LYS A 29 -14.50 9.51 -3.05
C LYS A 29 -13.67 8.25 -3.17
N LYS A 30 -12.90 7.90 -2.14
CA LYS A 30 -12.05 6.72 -2.19
C LYS A 30 -12.82 5.42 -2.39
N PRO A 31 -13.95 5.16 -1.70
CA PRO A 31 -14.70 3.92 -1.93
C PRO A 31 -15.13 3.75 -3.38
N GLU A 32 -15.60 4.82 -4.03
CA GLU A 32 -16.01 4.78 -5.44
C GLU A 32 -14.82 4.50 -6.35
N PHE A 33 -13.70 5.21 -6.11
CA PHE A 33 -12.46 4.97 -6.86
C PHE A 33 -12.00 3.52 -6.71
N VAL A 34 -12.06 2.97 -5.49
CA VAL A 34 -11.63 1.61 -5.21
C VAL A 34 -12.48 0.59 -5.98
N ARG A 35 -13.80 0.76 -5.96
CA ARG A 35 -14.71 -0.14 -6.71
C ARG A 35 -14.39 -0.11 -8.20
N PHE A 36 -14.17 1.07 -8.76
CA PHE A 36 -13.81 1.21 -10.17
C PHE A 36 -12.45 0.58 -10.48
N ALA A 37 -11.43 0.92 -9.68
CA ALA A 37 -10.07 0.41 -9.95
C ALA A 37 -9.96 -1.09 -9.77
N SER A 38 -10.74 -1.67 -8.85
CA SER A 38 -10.71 -3.11 -8.58
C SER A 38 -11.51 -3.94 -9.58
N ASP A 39 -12.33 -3.31 -10.41
CA ASP A 39 -13.15 -4.00 -11.41
C ASP A 39 -12.25 -4.63 -12.47
N ARG A 40 -12.39 -5.95 -12.67
CA ARG A 40 -11.54 -6.69 -13.60
C ARG A 40 -11.95 -6.54 -15.05
N HIS A 41 -13.13 -5.94 -15.33
CA HIS A 41 -13.61 -5.70 -16.68
C HIS A 41 -13.37 -4.26 -17.14
N PHE A 42 -13.61 -3.28 -16.27
CA PHE A 42 -13.59 -1.87 -16.64
C PHE A 42 -12.45 -1.07 -15.99
N GLY A 43 -11.83 -1.62 -14.96
CA GLY A 43 -10.71 -0.99 -14.27
C GLY A 43 -9.42 -1.78 -14.44
N VAL A 44 -8.49 -1.56 -13.50
CA VAL A 44 -7.21 -2.27 -13.48
C VAL A 44 -7.42 -3.73 -13.07
N GLY A 45 -8.35 -3.95 -12.14
CA GLY A 45 -8.62 -5.27 -11.57
C GLY A 45 -7.72 -5.59 -10.40
N GLY A 46 -8.31 -6.11 -9.33
CA GLY A 46 -7.55 -6.52 -8.15
C GLY A 46 -8.45 -6.88 -6.99
N ASP A 47 -7.82 -7.35 -5.91
CA ASP A 47 -8.51 -7.71 -4.68
C ASP A 47 -8.86 -6.48 -3.84
N GLY A 48 -8.29 -5.34 -4.17
CA GLY A 48 -8.53 -4.08 -3.49
C GLY A 48 -7.48 -3.04 -3.83
N VAL A 49 -7.50 -1.95 -3.08
CA VAL A 49 -6.58 -0.83 -3.26
C VAL A 49 -5.95 -0.49 -1.92
N ILE A 50 -4.66 -0.23 -1.95
CA ILE A 50 -3.91 0.22 -0.78
C ILE A 50 -3.33 1.60 -1.08
N PHE A 51 -3.69 2.57 -0.23
CA PHE A 51 -3.09 3.91 -0.26
C PHE A 51 -1.94 3.95 0.72
N ILE A 52 -0.80 4.46 0.29
CA ILE A 52 0.37 4.67 1.15
C ILE A 52 0.47 6.16 1.39
N ASN A 53 0.15 6.59 2.59
CA ASN A 53 -0.01 7.99 2.95
C ASN A 53 1.09 8.47 3.89
N PRO A 54 1.37 9.79 3.93
CA PRO A 54 2.18 10.36 5.01
C PRO A 54 1.47 10.20 6.36
N SER A 55 2.24 10.12 7.43
CA SER A 55 1.71 9.97 8.79
C SER A 55 2.52 10.78 9.77
N ASP A 56 1.86 11.30 10.81
CA ASP A 56 2.53 11.99 11.92
C ASP A 56 2.98 11.02 13.01
N GLU A 57 2.45 9.79 13.00
CA GLU A 57 2.71 8.78 14.04
C GLU A 57 3.69 7.71 13.61
N ALA A 58 3.90 7.57 12.30
CA ALA A 58 4.78 6.56 11.73
C ALA A 58 5.40 7.13 10.46
N ASP A 59 6.32 6.39 9.87
CA ASP A 59 6.91 6.82 8.59
C ASP A 59 5.88 6.81 7.46
N PHE A 60 4.97 5.84 7.49
CA PHE A 60 3.89 5.70 6.49
C PHE A 60 2.60 5.24 7.15
N GLU A 61 1.48 5.60 6.52
CA GLU A 61 0.18 5.04 6.84
C GLU A 61 -0.28 4.13 5.71
N MET A 62 -0.74 2.93 6.06
CA MET A 62 -1.38 2.00 5.13
C MET A 62 -2.88 2.12 5.27
N GLU A 63 -3.53 2.57 4.22
CA GLU A 63 -4.99 2.69 4.16
C GLU A 63 -5.51 1.70 3.12
N MET A 64 -6.14 0.62 3.58
CA MET A 64 -6.49 -0.51 2.74
C MET A 64 -8.00 -0.61 2.53
N TYR A 65 -8.39 -0.92 1.31
CA TYR A 65 -9.79 -1.11 0.92
C TYR A 65 -9.96 -2.45 0.21
N ASN A 66 -11.08 -3.11 0.51
CA ASN A 66 -11.53 -4.27 -0.25
C ASN A 66 -12.04 -3.82 -1.61
N ALA A 67 -12.15 -4.77 -2.56
CA ALA A 67 -12.61 -4.46 -3.92
C ALA A 67 -14.00 -3.83 -3.97
N ASP A 68 -14.84 -4.07 -2.98
CA ASP A 68 -16.19 -3.49 -2.89
C ASP A 68 -16.22 -2.06 -2.33
N GLY A 69 -15.06 -1.51 -1.99
CA GLY A 69 -14.93 -0.15 -1.46
C GLY A 69 -15.00 -0.05 0.06
N THR A 70 -15.18 -1.17 0.78
CA THR A 70 -15.18 -1.13 2.24
C THR A 70 -13.75 -1.11 2.77
N ARG A 71 -13.55 -0.47 3.95
CA ARG A 71 -12.25 -0.46 4.61
C ARG A 71 -11.89 -1.87 5.04
N ALA A 72 -10.65 -2.25 4.77
CA ALA A 72 -10.11 -3.53 5.19
C ALA A 72 -9.21 -3.35 6.40
N GLU A 73 -9.13 -4.39 7.23
CA GLU A 73 -8.17 -4.43 8.32
C GLU A 73 -6.80 -4.83 7.79
N MET A 74 -5.77 -4.61 8.61
CA MET A 74 -4.41 -4.95 8.25
C MET A 74 -4.28 -6.42 7.85
N CYS A 75 -3.68 -6.63 6.68
CA CYS A 75 -3.29 -7.93 6.18
C CYS A 75 -1.76 -8.03 6.25
N GLY A 76 -1.23 -9.09 6.85
CA GLY A 76 0.22 -9.27 6.98
C GLY A 76 0.94 -9.26 5.64
N ASN A 77 0.34 -9.88 4.61
CA ASN A 77 0.90 -9.84 3.26
C ASN A 77 0.84 -8.44 2.67
N GLY A 78 -0.25 -7.72 2.90
CA GLY A 78 -0.39 -6.35 2.42
C GLY A 78 0.65 -5.41 2.99
N ILE A 79 0.92 -5.50 4.29
CA ILE A 79 1.92 -4.62 4.92
C ILE A 79 3.33 -4.92 4.41
N ARG A 80 3.63 -6.19 4.10
CA ARG A 80 4.93 -6.55 3.50
C ARG A 80 5.07 -5.95 2.10
N CYS A 81 4.02 -5.99 1.29
CA CYS A 81 4.02 -5.36 -0.02
C CYS A 81 4.16 -3.84 0.08
N VAL A 82 3.52 -3.20 1.05
CA VAL A 82 3.68 -1.76 1.30
C VAL A 82 5.13 -1.44 1.63
N ALA A 83 5.76 -2.24 2.49
CA ALA A 83 7.16 -2.03 2.86
C ALA A 83 8.09 -2.17 1.64
N LYS A 84 7.87 -3.19 0.83
CA LYS A 84 8.64 -3.38 -0.41
C LYS A 84 8.42 -2.22 -1.38
N TYR A 85 7.17 -1.81 -1.56
CA TYR A 85 6.84 -0.68 -2.42
C TYR A 85 7.55 0.60 -1.97
N ALA A 86 7.47 0.90 -0.67
CA ALA A 86 8.05 2.12 -0.12
C ALA A 86 9.56 2.20 -0.37
N HIS A 87 10.25 1.09 -0.21
CA HIS A 87 11.69 1.03 -0.45
C HIS A 87 12.02 1.05 -1.94
N ASP A 88 11.39 0.17 -2.72
CA ASP A 88 11.73 -0.03 -4.13
C ASP A 88 11.34 1.18 -4.99
N LYS A 89 10.30 1.93 -4.59
CA LYS A 89 9.85 3.14 -5.30
C LYS A 89 10.48 4.42 -4.77
N GLY A 90 11.40 4.32 -3.83
CA GLY A 90 12.16 5.47 -3.34
C GLY A 90 11.43 6.35 -2.35
N LEU A 91 10.33 5.90 -1.73
CA LEU A 91 9.68 6.64 -0.66
C LEU A 91 10.53 6.68 0.60
N THR A 92 11.38 5.68 0.78
CA THR A 92 12.39 5.64 1.82
C THR A 92 13.64 4.94 1.30
N ASP A 93 14.82 5.36 1.76
CA ASP A 93 16.09 4.67 1.51
C ASP A 93 16.53 3.82 2.71
N ARG A 94 15.73 3.84 3.77
CA ARG A 94 16.05 3.13 5.02
C ARG A 94 15.56 1.70 4.96
N ALA A 95 16.34 0.79 5.55
CA ALA A 95 15.96 -0.62 5.67
C ALA A 95 15.05 -0.87 6.87
N ARG A 96 14.91 0.11 7.78
CA ARG A 96 14.07 0.03 8.96
C ARG A 96 13.17 1.26 9.01
N PHE A 97 11.87 1.01 9.09
CA PHE A 97 10.88 2.09 9.18
C PHE A 97 9.58 1.54 9.78
N SER A 98 8.64 2.44 10.03
CA SER A 98 7.36 2.07 10.65
C SER A 98 6.19 2.36 9.72
N ILE A 99 5.14 1.54 9.86
CA ILE A 99 3.89 1.70 9.13
C ILE A 99 2.76 1.62 10.14
N ILE A 100 1.84 2.60 10.12
CA ILE A 100 0.63 2.54 10.93
C ILE A 100 -0.52 2.03 10.08
N SER A 101 -1.28 1.08 10.61
CA SER A 101 -2.46 0.54 9.97
C SER A 101 -3.50 0.23 11.04
N GLY A 102 -4.71 0.77 10.86
CA GLY A 102 -5.79 0.56 11.82
C GLY A 102 -5.46 1.04 13.24
N GLY A 103 -4.69 2.11 13.36
CA GLY A 103 -4.27 2.66 14.64
C GLY A 103 -3.13 1.94 15.33
N LYS A 104 -2.56 0.91 14.69
CA LYS A 104 -1.45 0.15 15.25
C LYS A 104 -0.19 0.37 14.42
N VAL A 105 0.92 0.70 15.09
CA VAL A 105 2.21 0.88 14.45
C VAL A 105 2.95 -0.44 14.40
N LYS A 106 3.44 -0.79 13.22
CA LYS A 106 4.28 -1.96 12.99
C LYS A 106 5.65 -1.51 12.50
N TYR A 107 6.68 -2.21 12.90
CA TYR A 107 8.05 -1.90 12.53
C TYR A 107 8.52 -2.89 11.47
N MET A 108 9.08 -2.34 10.40
CA MET A 108 9.57 -3.11 9.25
C MET A 108 11.08 -3.14 9.27
N GLU A 109 11.63 -4.33 9.03
CA GLU A 109 13.06 -4.50 8.80
C GLU A 109 13.25 -5.24 7.47
N LEU A 110 13.93 -4.60 6.53
CA LEU A 110 14.15 -5.14 5.20
C LEU A 110 15.58 -5.64 5.05
N THR A 111 15.74 -6.79 4.41
CA THR A 111 17.02 -7.24 3.93
C THR A 111 17.11 -6.84 2.46
N VAL A 112 18.07 -5.98 2.14
CA VAL A 112 18.23 -5.41 0.81
C VAL A 112 19.57 -5.87 0.23
N GLU A 113 19.54 -6.43 -0.99
CA GLU A 113 20.72 -6.84 -1.73
C GLU A 113 20.70 -6.23 -3.12
N ASN A 114 21.77 -5.53 -3.50
CA ASN A 114 21.90 -4.88 -4.81
C ASN A 114 20.71 -3.94 -5.12
N GLY A 115 20.20 -3.23 -4.08
CA GLY A 115 19.08 -2.31 -4.24
C GLY A 115 17.74 -2.97 -4.30
N VAL A 116 17.66 -4.29 -4.14
CA VAL A 116 16.41 -5.06 -4.21
C VAL A 116 16.08 -5.66 -2.85
N THR A 117 14.82 -5.50 -2.43
CA THR A 117 14.34 -6.10 -1.17
C THR A 117 14.23 -7.60 -1.33
N LYS A 118 14.96 -8.36 -0.50
CA LYS A 118 14.98 -9.83 -0.52
C LYS A 118 14.14 -10.45 0.56
N ALA A 119 14.03 -9.82 1.73
CA ALA A 119 13.26 -10.32 2.85
C ALA A 119 12.71 -9.17 3.68
N ILE A 120 11.59 -9.39 4.34
CA ILE A 120 10.93 -8.41 5.18
C ILE A 120 10.52 -9.05 6.49
N ARG A 121 10.95 -8.44 7.59
CA ARG A 121 10.54 -8.82 8.93
C ARG A 121 9.57 -7.78 9.46
N VAL A 122 8.42 -8.23 9.95
CA VAL A 122 7.39 -7.39 10.54
C VAL A 122 7.34 -7.64 12.04
N ASP A 123 7.42 -6.59 12.81
CA ASP A 123 7.41 -6.68 14.26
C ASP A 123 6.24 -5.86 14.84
#